data_6a2f5375df8a062c51d560a47801092a
#
_entry.id   6a2f5375df8a062c51d560a47801092a
#
_cell.length_a   1.000
_cell.length_b   1.000
_cell.length_c   1.000
_cell.angle_alpha   90.00
_cell.angle_beta   90.00
_cell.angle_gamma   90.00
#
_symmetry.space_group_name_H-M   'P 1'
#
loop_
_entity.id
_entity.type
_entity.pdbx_description
1 polymer ?
#
loop_
_entity_poly.entity_id
_entity_poly.type
_entity_poly.pdbx_seq_one_letter_code
_entity_poly.pdbx_strand_id
1 'polypeptide(L)'
;MKVIYKLAWVVGCGLAVAGATSPADAQKRTLTVSSWGGAFQKAQRQAWFDIVEKELDIVIKEDNTSGIADVRTQVASGKPTWDLTTQGAYSCKLLEKEGKLEAFDATTMKALTDIPTSLGRSEHCAPQIVYSVAIGWRDKAYPGKEPPGWSAFWDTKNFPGQRSVRKHPIYALEMALIADGVPMDKLYPLDVERAFKKLEELKPHVLVWWGSGAQSTQVIKDGEVDLVAAWNGRIQALETDTDGKGGKVKTTFNQQILVSDHWMIPKGAQNRDLALKAIEIMSRPEVNARIALYINYAPSNSKGYDVGVIPADKLPGLPNSPENVKKGFVQDVDWWVNNADAMVKRFDAFLQK
;
A
#
# COMPACT_ATOMS: atom_id res chain seq x y z
N MET A 1 -70.95 -14.07 -70.22
CA MET A 1 -70.59 -12.95 -69.34
C MET A 1 -69.06 -13.13 -69.02
N LYS A 2 -68.23 -12.39 -69.72
CA LYS A 2 -66.78 -12.41 -69.52
C LYS A 2 -66.34 -11.13 -68.80
N VAL A 3 -65.79 -11.27 -67.60
CA VAL A 3 -65.20 -10.15 -66.83
C VAL A 3 -63.74 -10.06 -67.15
N ILE A 4 -63.33 -8.92 -67.68
CA ILE A 4 -61.87 -8.61 -68.03
C ILE A 4 -61.28 -7.89 -66.83
N TYR A 5 -60.22 -8.46 -66.24
CA TYR A 5 -59.39 -7.79 -65.19
C TYR A 5 -58.29 -7.01 -65.90
N LYS A 6 -58.28 -5.70 -65.63
CA LYS A 6 -57.16 -4.82 -66.04
C LYS A 6 -56.03 -4.89 -64.95
N LEU A 7 -54.84 -5.23 -65.36
CA LEU A 7 -53.65 -5.25 -64.58
C LEU A 7 -53.09 -3.80 -64.58
N ALA A 8 -52.96 -3.19 -63.41
CA ALA A 8 -52.27 -1.91 -63.24
C ALA A 8 -50.86 -2.15 -62.75
N TRP A 9 -49.88 -1.69 -63.49
CA TRP A 9 -48.50 -1.66 -63.08
C TRP A 9 -48.24 -0.47 -62.13
N VAL A 10 -47.80 -0.72 -60.91
CA VAL A 10 -47.28 0.26 -59.97
C VAL A 10 -45.79 0.26 -60.07
N VAL A 11 -45.19 1.34 -60.61
CA VAL A 11 -43.77 1.60 -60.58
C VAL A 11 -43.41 2.12 -59.19
N GLY A 12 -42.79 1.26 -58.38
CA GLY A 12 -42.24 1.62 -57.08
C GLY A 12 -40.89 2.35 -57.23
N CYS A 13 -40.84 3.65 -56.96
CA CYS A 13 -39.57 4.36 -56.74
C CYS A 13 -38.94 3.89 -55.41
N GLY A 14 -37.87 3.10 -55.51
CA GLY A 14 -37.07 2.72 -54.35
C GLY A 14 -36.26 3.94 -53.87
N LEU A 15 -36.65 4.53 -52.75
CA LEU A 15 -35.81 5.44 -51.98
C LEU A 15 -34.73 4.64 -51.28
N ALA A 16 -33.49 4.74 -51.80
CA ALA A 16 -32.31 4.25 -51.08
C ALA A 16 -32.10 5.14 -49.84
N VAL A 17 -32.51 4.67 -48.68
CA VAL A 17 -32.15 5.26 -47.37
C VAL A 17 -30.67 4.92 -47.15
N ALA A 18 -29.77 5.85 -47.43
CA ALA A 18 -28.38 5.80 -46.97
C ALA A 18 -28.42 5.83 -45.42
N GLY A 19 -28.33 4.69 -44.82
CA GLY A 19 -28.14 4.57 -43.38
C GLY A 19 -26.82 5.22 -43.00
N ALA A 20 -26.89 6.42 -42.42
CA ALA A 20 -25.75 6.99 -41.69
C ALA A 20 -25.46 6.04 -40.54
N THR A 21 -24.46 5.19 -40.68
CA THR A 21 -23.84 4.47 -39.55
C THR A 21 -23.23 5.53 -38.67
N SER A 22 -23.92 5.87 -37.58
CA SER A 22 -23.30 6.57 -36.46
C SER A 22 -22.02 5.82 -36.09
N PRO A 23 -20.86 6.48 -35.89
CA PRO A 23 -19.70 5.79 -35.38
C PRO A 23 -20.12 5.13 -34.09
N ALA A 24 -20.03 3.81 -34.04
CA ALA A 24 -20.22 3.06 -32.82
C ALA A 24 -19.27 3.70 -31.79
N ASP A 25 -19.81 4.22 -30.69
CA ASP A 25 -19.03 4.69 -29.57
C ASP A 25 -18.09 3.52 -29.20
N ALA A 26 -16.81 3.64 -29.56
CA ALA A 26 -15.84 2.60 -29.30
C ALA A 26 -15.79 2.47 -27.77
N GLN A 27 -16.29 1.38 -27.23
CA GLN A 27 -16.28 1.10 -25.79
C GLN A 27 -14.84 1.27 -25.28
N LYS A 28 -14.65 2.20 -24.34
CA LYS A 28 -13.33 2.46 -23.77
C LYS A 28 -12.71 1.18 -23.21
N ARG A 29 -11.42 0.99 -23.41
CA ARG A 29 -10.69 -0.13 -22.81
C ARG A 29 -10.74 -0.03 -21.29
N THR A 30 -10.78 -1.17 -20.62
CA THR A 30 -10.82 -1.24 -19.16
C THR A 30 -9.47 -1.73 -18.61
N LEU A 31 -8.97 -1.08 -17.55
CA LEU A 31 -7.86 -1.54 -16.74
C LEU A 31 -8.39 -1.95 -15.37
N THR A 32 -8.26 -3.21 -15.01
CA THR A 32 -8.67 -3.69 -13.68
C THR A 32 -7.51 -3.56 -12.70
N VAL A 33 -7.70 -2.73 -11.66
CA VAL A 33 -6.69 -2.44 -10.63
C VAL A 33 -7.17 -2.96 -9.29
N SER A 34 -6.41 -3.85 -8.64
CA SER A 34 -6.69 -4.28 -7.28
C SER A 34 -5.80 -3.59 -6.25
N SER A 35 -6.38 -3.22 -5.11
CA SER A 35 -5.69 -2.53 -4.03
C SER A 35 -6.26 -2.91 -2.66
N TRP A 36 -5.79 -2.23 -1.59
CA TRP A 36 -6.10 -2.55 -0.20
C TRP A 36 -7.49 -2.04 0.26
N GLY A 37 -8.29 -1.48 -0.62
CA GLY A 37 -9.61 -0.94 -0.29
C GLY A 37 -9.59 0.28 0.66
N GLY A 38 -10.79 0.69 1.06
CA GLY A 38 -11.02 1.73 2.06
C GLY A 38 -10.41 3.09 1.72
N ALA A 39 -9.94 3.80 2.74
CA ALA A 39 -9.40 5.16 2.59
C ALA A 39 -8.17 5.23 1.68
N PHE A 40 -7.34 4.20 1.66
CA PHE A 40 -6.15 4.17 0.80
C PHE A 40 -6.52 4.10 -0.68
N GLN A 41 -7.41 3.19 -1.06
CA GLN A 41 -7.84 3.07 -2.47
C GLN A 41 -8.63 4.30 -2.92
N LYS A 42 -9.43 4.91 -2.04
CA LYS A 42 -10.07 6.20 -2.31
C LYS A 42 -9.03 7.30 -2.58
N ALA A 43 -7.94 7.32 -1.81
CA ALA A 43 -6.84 8.27 -2.02
C ALA A 43 -6.14 8.01 -3.36
N GLN A 44 -5.91 6.74 -3.74
CA GLN A 44 -5.35 6.37 -5.05
C GLN A 44 -6.24 6.82 -6.20
N ARG A 45 -7.58 6.69 -6.08
CA ARG A 45 -8.54 7.19 -7.08
C ARG A 45 -8.33 8.68 -7.31
N GLN A 46 -8.38 9.47 -6.25
CA GLN A 46 -8.27 10.93 -6.31
C GLN A 46 -6.89 11.43 -6.73
N ALA A 47 -5.84 10.71 -6.32
CA ALA A 47 -4.47 11.10 -6.63
C ALA A 47 -4.06 10.73 -8.06
N TRP A 48 -4.45 9.54 -8.53
CA TRP A 48 -3.84 8.89 -9.67
C TRP A 48 -4.81 8.38 -10.73
N PHE A 49 -5.84 7.61 -10.32
CA PHE A 49 -6.67 6.87 -11.28
C PHE A 49 -7.45 7.79 -12.21
N ASP A 50 -7.99 8.90 -11.69
CA ASP A 50 -8.70 9.89 -12.51
C ASP A 50 -7.77 10.53 -13.57
N ILE A 51 -6.48 10.69 -13.26
CA ILE A 51 -5.48 11.19 -14.21
C ILE A 51 -5.19 10.15 -15.28
N VAL A 52 -4.98 8.89 -14.89
CA VAL A 52 -4.73 7.77 -15.80
C VAL A 52 -5.90 7.56 -16.75
N GLU A 53 -7.13 7.56 -16.27
CA GLU A 53 -8.34 7.44 -17.09
C GLU A 53 -8.42 8.56 -18.15
N LYS A 54 -8.12 9.78 -17.72
CA LYS A 54 -8.13 10.94 -18.63
C LYS A 54 -7.03 10.88 -19.68
N GLU A 55 -5.79 10.53 -19.29
CA GLU A 55 -4.64 10.53 -20.21
C GLU A 55 -4.67 9.35 -21.20
N LEU A 56 -5.19 8.21 -20.79
CA LEU A 56 -5.22 7.01 -21.62
C LEU A 56 -6.56 6.76 -22.31
N ASP A 57 -7.57 7.57 -22.03
CA ASP A 57 -8.96 7.41 -22.50
C ASP A 57 -9.52 6.02 -22.22
N ILE A 58 -9.40 5.58 -20.96
CA ILE A 58 -9.81 4.26 -20.48
C ILE A 58 -10.75 4.38 -19.29
N VAL A 59 -11.27 3.24 -18.79
CA VAL A 59 -11.97 3.12 -17.53
C VAL A 59 -11.15 2.24 -16.58
N ILE A 60 -10.89 2.70 -15.36
CA ILE A 60 -10.30 1.88 -14.30
C ILE A 60 -11.40 1.23 -13.48
N LYS A 61 -11.46 -0.10 -13.57
CA LYS A 61 -12.27 -0.93 -12.69
C LYS A 61 -11.46 -1.26 -11.43
N GLU A 62 -12.02 -0.91 -10.28
CA GLU A 62 -11.38 -1.16 -8.99
C GLU A 62 -11.82 -2.48 -8.38
N ASP A 63 -10.86 -3.21 -7.80
CA ASP A 63 -11.06 -4.43 -7.04
C ASP A 63 -10.19 -4.39 -5.78
N ASN A 64 -10.38 -5.33 -4.87
CA ASN A 64 -9.64 -5.40 -3.62
C ASN A 64 -8.78 -6.66 -3.56
N THR A 65 -7.65 -6.55 -2.86
CA THR A 65 -6.79 -7.68 -2.50
C THR A 65 -6.64 -7.75 -0.98
N SER A 66 -6.55 -8.96 -0.46
CA SER A 66 -6.21 -9.21 0.96
C SER A 66 -4.73 -9.57 1.15
N GLY A 67 -3.99 -9.78 0.06
CA GLY A 67 -2.57 -10.06 0.12
C GLY A 67 -2.04 -10.98 -0.98
N ILE A 68 -0.83 -11.47 -0.75
CA ILE A 68 -0.06 -12.27 -1.72
C ILE A 68 -0.78 -13.54 -2.20
N ALA A 69 -1.61 -14.16 -1.36
CA ALA A 69 -2.36 -15.36 -1.71
C ALA A 69 -3.34 -15.11 -2.86
N ASP A 70 -3.97 -13.94 -2.87
CA ASP A 70 -4.91 -13.57 -3.93
C ASP A 70 -4.19 -13.44 -5.28
N VAL A 71 -3.00 -12.80 -5.30
CA VAL A 71 -2.19 -12.68 -6.52
C VAL A 71 -1.78 -14.05 -7.04
N ARG A 72 -1.35 -14.96 -6.15
CA ARG A 72 -1.02 -16.35 -6.53
C ARG A 72 -2.24 -17.06 -7.14
N THR A 73 -3.43 -16.86 -6.58
CA THR A 73 -4.68 -17.43 -7.09
C THR A 73 -5.04 -16.87 -8.46
N GLN A 74 -4.94 -15.54 -8.64
CA GLN A 74 -5.16 -14.89 -9.94
C GLN A 74 -4.24 -15.48 -11.02
N VAL A 75 -2.94 -15.59 -10.74
CA VAL A 75 -1.97 -16.15 -11.70
C VAL A 75 -2.21 -17.63 -11.94
N ALA A 76 -2.56 -18.43 -10.92
CA ALA A 76 -2.83 -19.85 -11.04
C ALA A 76 -4.06 -20.15 -11.92
N SER A 77 -4.99 -19.21 -12.06
CA SER A 77 -6.14 -19.35 -12.97
C SER A 77 -5.75 -19.40 -14.46
N GLY A 78 -4.50 -19.02 -14.80
CA GLY A 78 -4.01 -18.89 -16.17
C GLY A 78 -4.56 -17.68 -16.93
N LYS A 79 -5.58 -17.01 -16.37
CA LYS A 79 -6.20 -15.81 -16.94
C LYS A 79 -6.63 -14.87 -15.81
N PRO A 80 -5.69 -14.14 -15.21
CA PRO A 80 -6.01 -13.21 -14.12
C PRO A 80 -7.02 -12.16 -14.59
N THR A 81 -7.93 -11.79 -13.70
CA THR A 81 -8.91 -10.70 -13.92
C THR A 81 -8.32 -9.33 -13.57
N TRP A 82 -7.21 -9.31 -12.86
CA TRP A 82 -6.47 -8.10 -12.53
C TRP A 82 -5.38 -7.81 -13.55
N ASP A 83 -5.32 -6.59 -14.02
CA ASP A 83 -4.25 -6.11 -14.90
C ASP A 83 -3.11 -5.48 -14.11
N LEU A 84 -3.44 -4.87 -12.97
CA LEU A 84 -2.50 -4.20 -12.06
C LEU A 84 -2.91 -4.50 -10.61
N THR A 85 -1.94 -4.74 -9.73
CA THR A 85 -2.21 -4.96 -8.31
C THR A 85 -1.16 -4.29 -7.45
N THR A 86 -1.52 -4.04 -6.18
CA THR A 86 -0.60 -3.51 -5.17
C THR A 86 -0.26 -4.55 -4.11
N GLN A 87 1.01 -4.61 -3.71
CA GLN A 87 1.47 -5.38 -2.55
C GLN A 87 2.65 -4.65 -1.89
N GLY A 88 2.95 -4.97 -0.63
CA GLY A 88 4.18 -4.51 0.01
C GLY A 88 5.43 -5.02 -0.67
N ALA A 89 6.56 -4.31 -0.51
CA ALA A 89 7.83 -4.61 -1.15
C ALA A 89 8.27 -6.07 -0.99
N TYR A 90 8.18 -6.63 0.22
CA TYR A 90 8.48 -8.04 0.50
C TYR A 90 7.63 -8.98 -0.38
N SER A 91 6.32 -8.76 -0.44
CA SER A 91 5.40 -9.61 -1.22
C SER A 91 5.68 -9.51 -2.71
N CYS A 92 6.00 -8.30 -3.21
CA CYS A 92 6.37 -8.11 -4.61
C CYS A 92 7.63 -8.90 -4.96
N LYS A 93 8.68 -8.75 -4.16
CA LYS A 93 9.95 -9.47 -4.38
C LYS A 93 9.80 -10.99 -4.29
N LEU A 94 8.94 -11.48 -3.41
CA LEU A 94 8.65 -12.90 -3.31
C LEU A 94 7.90 -13.41 -4.55
N LEU A 95 6.89 -12.68 -5.03
CA LEU A 95 6.17 -13.02 -6.27
C LEU A 95 7.08 -12.95 -7.51
N GLU A 96 8.02 -11.98 -7.56
CA GLU A 96 9.06 -11.89 -8.57
C GLU A 96 9.92 -13.16 -8.58
N LYS A 97 10.45 -13.58 -7.41
CA LYS A 97 11.24 -14.81 -7.24
C LYS A 97 10.46 -16.07 -7.65
N GLU A 98 9.15 -16.08 -7.45
CA GLU A 98 8.25 -17.18 -7.86
C GLU A 98 7.90 -17.15 -9.35
N GLY A 99 8.32 -16.15 -10.12
CA GLY A 99 7.98 -15.97 -11.52
C GLY A 99 6.48 -15.71 -11.78
N LYS A 100 5.80 -15.06 -10.83
CA LYS A 100 4.35 -14.77 -10.86
C LYS A 100 4.01 -13.40 -11.43
N LEU A 101 5.00 -12.61 -11.82
CA LEU A 101 4.81 -11.25 -12.31
C LEU A 101 5.29 -11.10 -13.75
N GLU A 102 4.68 -10.16 -14.49
CA GLU A 102 5.19 -9.70 -15.76
C GLU A 102 6.33 -8.71 -15.54
N ALA A 103 7.40 -8.87 -16.29
CA ALA A 103 8.47 -7.88 -16.31
C ALA A 103 8.01 -6.62 -17.04
N PHE A 104 8.45 -5.47 -16.57
CA PHE A 104 8.34 -4.21 -17.27
C PHE A 104 9.74 -3.67 -17.58
N ASP A 105 9.86 -3.05 -18.74
CA ASP A 105 11.12 -2.46 -19.16
C ASP A 105 11.34 -1.13 -18.46
N ALA A 106 12.16 -1.14 -17.41
CA ALA A 106 12.50 0.06 -16.64
C ALA A 106 13.23 1.10 -17.51
N THR A 107 13.81 0.72 -18.65
CA THR A 107 14.48 1.69 -19.55
C THR A 107 13.49 2.55 -20.31
N THR A 108 12.30 2.05 -20.59
CA THR A 108 11.20 2.78 -21.22
C THR A 108 10.34 3.54 -20.21
N MET A 109 10.41 3.16 -18.93
CA MET A 109 9.65 3.78 -17.84
C MET A 109 10.52 4.81 -17.11
N LYS A 110 10.67 5.99 -17.72
CA LYS A 110 11.57 7.05 -17.23
C LYS A 110 11.25 7.50 -15.79
N ALA A 111 9.97 7.60 -15.45
CA ALA A 111 9.55 8.04 -14.13
C ALA A 111 10.00 7.07 -13.02
N LEU A 112 10.16 5.78 -13.32
CA LEU A 112 10.68 4.81 -12.36
C LEU A 112 12.17 5.02 -12.05
N THR A 113 12.95 5.59 -12.95
CA THR A 113 14.40 5.80 -12.72
C THR A 113 14.68 6.75 -11.57
N ASP A 114 13.75 7.65 -11.27
CA ASP A 114 13.83 8.62 -10.16
C ASP A 114 13.45 8.02 -8.80
N ILE A 115 12.92 6.80 -8.79
CA ILE A 115 12.54 6.10 -7.55
C ILE A 115 13.75 5.32 -7.02
N PRO A 116 14.15 5.50 -5.74
CA PRO A 116 15.31 4.82 -5.17
C PRO A 116 15.19 3.29 -5.21
N THR A 117 16.27 2.60 -5.58
CA THR A 117 16.34 1.13 -5.55
C THR A 117 16.26 0.56 -4.12
N SER A 118 16.67 1.33 -3.12
CA SER A 118 16.53 0.96 -1.70
C SER A 118 15.09 0.73 -1.26
N LEU A 119 14.10 1.20 -2.02
CA LEU A 119 12.69 0.89 -1.81
C LEU A 119 12.27 -0.47 -2.40
N GLY A 120 13.20 -1.28 -2.90
CA GLY A 120 12.93 -2.59 -3.49
C GLY A 120 12.48 -2.55 -4.96
N ARG A 121 12.76 -1.45 -5.69
CA ARG A 121 12.48 -1.34 -7.12
C ARG A 121 13.21 -2.41 -7.93
N SER A 122 12.49 -3.04 -8.86
CA SER A 122 13.05 -4.02 -9.81
C SER A 122 12.31 -3.97 -11.15
N GLU A 123 12.62 -4.91 -12.03
CA GLU A 123 11.92 -5.07 -13.32
C GLU A 123 10.46 -5.54 -13.16
N HIS A 124 10.03 -5.95 -11.97
CA HIS A 124 8.68 -6.45 -11.70
C HIS A 124 7.98 -5.66 -10.60
N CYS A 125 8.71 -4.83 -9.87
CA CYS A 125 8.24 -4.13 -8.68
C CYS A 125 8.45 -2.62 -8.80
N ALA A 126 7.38 -1.85 -8.95
CA ALA A 126 7.41 -0.39 -9.03
C ALA A 126 6.91 0.23 -7.72
N PRO A 127 7.79 0.77 -6.84
CA PRO A 127 7.34 1.42 -5.63
C PRO A 127 6.36 2.56 -5.93
N GLN A 128 5.22 2.57 -5.23
CA GLN A 128 4.17 3.56 -5.43
C GLN A 128 4.09 4.59 -4.31
N ILE A 129 4.23 4.12 -3.07
CA ILE A 129 4.21 4.94 -1.86
C ILE A 129 5.31 4.52 -0.90
N VAL A 130 5.67 5.44 -0.01
CA VAL A 130 6.40 5.14 1.22
C VAL A 130 5.48 5.39 2.41
N TYR A 131 5.42 4.44 3.32
CA TYR A 131 4.78 4.55 4.61
C TYR A 131 5.72 4.02 5.70
N SER A 132 5.32 4.15 6.94
CA SER A 132 6.14 3.62 8.03
C SER A 132 5.32 2.84 9.04
N VAL A 133 5.97 1.90 9.71
CA VAL A 133 5.52 1.43 11.00
C VAL A 133 6.01 2.42 12.03
N ALA A 134 5.07 3.03 12.75
CA ALA A 134 5.28 4.10 13.70
C ALA A 134 4.62 3.77 15.04
N ILE A 135 4.99 4.53 16.06
CA ILE A 135 4.39 4.42 17.38
C ILE A 135 3.20 5.35 17.46
N GLY A 136 2.02 4.78 17.72
CA GLY A 136 0.84 5.54 18.11
C GLY A 136 0.59 5.40 19.63
N TRP A 137 0.14 6.49 20.25
CA TRP A 137 -0.21 6.46 21.68
C TRP A 137 -1.39 7.36 22.01
N ARG A 138 -2.07 7.02 23.11
CA ARG A 138 -3.12 7.87 23.65
C ARG A 138 -2.51 9.02 24.47
N ASP A 139 -2.77 10.25 24.05
CA ASP A 139 -2.24 11.46 24.72
C ASP A 139 -2.55 11.49 26.23
N LYS A 140 -3.78 11.09 26.58
CA LYS A 140 -4.20 11.07 27.99
C LYS A 140 -3.50 10.00 28.84
N ALA A 141 -2.94 8.95 28.22
CA ALA A 141 -2.19 7.93 28.96
C ALA A 141 -0.81 8.44 29.39
N TYR A 142 -0.22 9.34 28.61
CA TYR A 142 1.13 9.88 28.85
C TYR A 142 1.15 11.40 28.70
N PRO A 143 0.49 12.16 29.61
CA PRO A 143 0.39 13.63 29.48
C PRO A 143 1.75 14.30 29.36
N GLY A 144 1.97 15.01 28.25
CA GLY A 144 3.21 15.74 27.99
C GLY A 144 4.44 14.85 27.71
N LYS A 145 4.28 13.53 27.55
CA LYS A 145 5.36 12.61 27.21
C LYS A 145 5.16 12.02 25.81
N GLU A 146 6.20 12.10 25.00
CA GLU A 146 6.28 11.40 23.73
C GLU A 146 7.15 10.13 23.90
N PRO A 147 6.74 8.96 23.35
CA PRO A 147 7.59 7.78 23.32
C PRO A 147 8.91 8.06 22.58
N PRO A 148 10.08 7.81 23.20
CA PRO A 148 11.37 8.11 22.58
C PRO A 148 11.72 7.18 21.42
N GLY A 149 11.04 6.04 21.33
CA GLY A 149 11.25 4.99 20.33
C GLY A 149 10.66 3.66 20.82
N TRP A 150 11.06 2.56 20.21
CA TRP A 150 10.50 1.23 20.48
C TRP A 150 10.70 0.74 21.91
N SER A 151 11.74 1.22 22.61
CA SER A 151 11.95 0.90 24.04
C SER A 151 10.76 1.23 24.94
N ALA A 152 9.91 2.21 24.55
CA ALA A 152 8.69 2.54 25.28
C ALA A 152 7.70 1.35 25.41
N PHE A 153 7.72 0.40 24.47
CA PHE A 153 6.89 -0.80 24.55
C PHE A 153 7.31 -1.74 25.67
N TRP A 154 8.59 -1.74 26.04
CA TRP A 154 9.15 -2.55 27.14
C TRP A 154 9.19 -1.80 28.47
N ASP A 155 9.20 -0.48 28.45
CA ASP A 155 9.24 0.36 29.64
C ASP A 155 7.84 0.54 30.22
N THR A 156 7.34 -0.48 30.91
CA THR A 156 6.01 -0.46 31.54
C THR A 156 5.92 0.46 32.75
N LYS A 157 7.06 0.92 33.27
CA LYS A 157 7.13 1.86 34.39
C LYS A 157 6.83 3.29 33.95
N ASN A 158 7.47 3.74 32.87
CA ASN A 158 7.32 5.11 32.37
C ASN A 158 6.19 5.23 31.34
N PHE A 159 5.86 4.14 30.65
CA PHE A 159 4.75 4.02 29.70
C PHE A 159 3.85 2.86 30.12
N PRO A 160 3.08 3.01 31.24
CA PRO A 160 2.18 1.95 31.71
C PRO A 160 1.03 1.69 30.72
N GLY A 161 0.27 0.60 30.94
CA GLY A 161 -0.92 0.25 30.16
C GLY A 161 -0.67 -0.86 29.15
N GLN A 162 -1.62 -1.08 28.24
CA GLN A 162 -1.61 -2.19 27.30
C GLN A 162 -1.02 -1.79 25.95
N ARG A 163 -0.42 -2.77 25.25
CA ARG A 163 0.19 -2.61 23.94
C ARG A 163 -0.56 -3.40 22.89
N SER A 164 -0.45 -2.93 21.65
CA SER A 164 -0.88 -3.68 20.47
C SER A 164 0.21 -3.71 19.41
N VAL A 165 0.51 -4.90 18.88
CA VAL A 165 1.56 -5.15 17.89
C VAL A 165 1.00 -6.04 16.79
N ARG A 166 1.56 -5.99 15.59
CA ARG A 166 1.15 -6.83 14.47
C ARG A 166 1.37 -8.32 14.78
N LYS A 167 0.38 -9.15 14.46
CA LYS A 167 0.48 -10.62 14.51
C LYS A 167 1.33 -11.16 13.36
N HIS A 168 2.58 -10.71 13.29
CA HIS A 168 3.52 -11.10 12.24
C HIS A 168 4.95 -10.77 12.69
N PRO A 169 5.97 -11.59 12.35
CA PRO A 169 7.37 -11.32 12.74
C PRO A 169 7.95 -10.07 12.07
N ILE A 170 7.50 -9.76 10.84
CA ILE A 170 7.88 -8.52 10.14
C ILE A 170 7.53 -7.32 11.01
N TYR A 171 8.48 -6.45 11.24
CA TYR A 171 8.52 -5.30 12.14
C TYR A 171 8.76 -5.68 13.61
N ALA A 172 8.16 -6.75 14.12
CA ALA A 172 8.30 -7.13 15.51
C ALA A 172 9.75 -7.48 15.89
N LEU A 173 10.48 -8.14 15.00
CA LEU A 173 11.89 -8.50 15.23
C LEU A 173 12.78 -7.26 15.22
N GLU A 174 12.60 -6.34 14.26
CA GLU A 174 13.33 -5.08 14.22
C GLU A 174 13.05 -4.23 15.46
N MET A 175 11.77 -4.07 15.84
CA MET A 175 11.36 -3.34 17.04
C MET A 175 12.04 -3.90 18.29
N ALA A 176 12.08 -5.23 18.43
CA ALA A 176 12.68 -5.90 19.57
C ALA A 176 14.20 -5.63 19.66
N LEU A 177 14.91 -5.73 18.54
CA LEU A 177 16.34 -5.47 18.49
C LEU A 177 16.69 -4.02 18.80
N ILE A 178 15.93 -3.07 18.25
CA ILE A 178 16.13 -1.64 18.53
C ILE A 178 15.86 -1.35 20.01
N ALA A 179 14.77 -1.91 20.56
CA ALA A 179 14.46 -1.78 21.98
C ALA A 179 15.54 -2.40 22.91
N ASP A 180 16.25 -3.39 22.41
CA ASP A 180 17.39 -4.04 23.10
C ASP A 180 18.73 -3.35 22.82
N GLY A 181 18.68 -2.15 22.21
CA GLY A 181 19.86 -1.28 22.02
C GLY A 181 20.68 -1.54 20.77
N VAL A 182 20.18 -2.34 19.82
CA VAL A 182 20.85 -2.51 18.53
C VAL A 182 20.66 -1.22 17.70
N PRO A 183 21.74 -0.58 17.23
CA PRO A 183 21.64 0.59 16.36
C PRO A 183 20.91 0.27 15.06
N MET A 184 20.08 1.20 14.56
CA MET A 184 19.29 1.00 13.34
C MET A 184 20.13 0.68 12.10
N ASP A 185 21.34 1.22 12.00
CA ASP A 185 22.29 0.97 10.90
C ASP A 185 23.03 -0.38 11.00
N LYS A 186 22.83 -1.12 12.10
CA LYS A 186 23.45 -2.44 12.39
C LYS A 186 22.42 -3.54 12.62
N LEU A 187 21.16 -3.33 12.21
CA LEU A 187 20.10 -4.29 12.44
C LEU A 187 20.26 -5.56 11.62
N TYR A 188 20.67 -5.44 10.36
CA TYR A 188 20.74 -6.58 9.45
C TYR A 188 22.15 -7.12 9.25
N PRO A 189 22.30 -8.45 9.17
CA PRO A 189 21.26 -9.46 9.31
C PRO A 189 20.70 -9.49 10.73
N LEU A 190 19.35 -9.69 10.89
CA LEU A 190 18.74 -9.70 12.21
C LEU A 190 19.29 -10.81 13.10
N ASP A 191 19.68 -10.47 14.33
CA ASP A 191 19.93 -11.46 15.39
C ASP A 191 18.59 -12.02 15.90
N VAL A 192 18.17 -13.10 15.25
CA VAL A 192 16.84 -13.70 15.45
C VAL A 192 16.67 -14.21 16.88
N GLU A 193 17.70 -14.84 17.46
CA GLU A 193 17.64 -15.38 18.83
C GLU A 193 17.42 -14.25 19.85
N ARG A 194 18.19 -13.19 19.72
CA ARG A 194 18.10 -12.00 20.56
C ARG A 194 16.74 -11.32 20.41
N ALA A 195 16.24 -11.20 19.18
CA ALA A 195 14.93 -10.60 18.90
C ALA A 195 13.78 -11.36 19.57
N PHE A 196 13.74 -12.69 19.43
CA PHE A 196 12.70 -13.50 20.07
C PHE A 196 12.79 -13.49 21.59
N LYS A 197 13.99 -13.55 22.15
CA LYS A 197 14.19 -13.41 23.61
C LYS A 197 13.63 -12.09 24.11
N LYS A 198 13.87 -11.01 23.36
CA LYS A 198 13.34 -9.68 23.70
C LYS A 198 11.82 -9.60 23.54
N LEU A 199 11.24 -10.28 22.56
CA LEU A 199 9.78 -10.38 22.38
C LEU A 199 9.11 -11.18 23.53
N GLU A 200 9.77 -12.17 24.10
CA GLU A 200 9.25 -12.90 25.27
C GLU A 200 9.03 -11.98 26.48
N GLU A 201 9.89 -10.96 26.65
CA GLU A 201 9.72 -9.94 27.68
C GLU A 201 8.50 -9.04 27.41
N LEU A 202 8.21 -8.73 26.13
CA LEU A 202 7.09 -7.88 25.76
C LEU A 202 5.74 -8.60 25.81
N LYS A 203 5.72 -9.89 25.48
CA LYS A 203 4.50 -10.68 25.27
C LYS A 203 3.44 -10.53 26.37
N PRO A 204 3.76 -10.55 27.68
CA PRO A 204 2.77 -10.37 28.74
C PRO A 204 2.06 -9.01 28.75
N HIS A 205 2.62 -8.01 28.06
CA HIS A 205 2.13 -6.65 27.99
C HIS A 205 1.37 -6.33 26.70
N VAL A 206 1.32 -7.27 25.75
CA VAL A 206 0.58 -7.14 24.48
C VAL A 206 -0.82 -7.70 24.67
N LEU A 207 -1.82 -6.80 24.77
CA LEU A 207 -3.22 -7.20 24.86
C LEU A 207 -3.73 -7.73 23.50
N VAL A 208 -3.34 -7.08 22.41
CA VAL A 208 -3.85 -7.42 21.08
C VAL A 208 -2.69 -7.57 20.08
N TRP A 209 -2.56 -8.78 19.55
CA TRP A 209 -1.76 -9.07 18.35
C TRP A 209 -2.67 -8.88 17.12
N TRP A 210 -2.65 -7.69 16.53
CA TRP A 210 -3.58 -7.35 15.46
C TRP A 210 -3.25 -8.02 14.13
N GLY A 211 -4.30 -8.48 13.42
CA GLY A 211 -4.20 -9.13 12.12
C GLY A 211 -4.54 -8.22 10.95
N SER A 212 -5.18 -7.07 11.18
CA SER A 212 -5.55 -6.12 10.14
C SER A 212 -5.33 -4.68 10.59
N GLY A 213 -5.10 -3.79 9.62
CA GLY A 213 -4.94 -2.36 9.90
C GLY A 213 -6.19 -1.71 10.51
N ALA A 214 -7.38 -2.21 10.22
CA ALA A 214 -8.61 -1.76 10.86
C ALA A 214 -8.62 -2.12 12.36
N GLN A 215 -8.20 -3.35 12.70
CA GLN A 215 -8.09 -3.78 14.08
C GLN A 215 -7.08 -2.93 14.86
N SER A 216 -5.90 -2.63 14.25
CA SER A 216 -4.87 -1.84 14.92
C SER A 216 -5.33 -0.43 15.32
N THR A 217 -6.20 0.19 14.52
CA THR A 217 -6.76 1.50 14.81
C THR A 217 -7.93 1.41 15.78
N GLN A 218 -8.77 0.38 15.66
CA GLN A 218 -9.96 0.22 16.52
C GLN A 218 -9.58 0.07 17.98
N VAL A 219 -8.61 -0.80 18.32
CA VAL A 219 -8.22 -1.08 19.71
C VAL A 219 -7.67 0.15 20.45
N ILE A 220 -6.92 1.02 19.77
CA ILE A 220 -6.43 2.26 20.38
C ILE A 220 -7.51 3.35 20.44
N LYS A 221 -8.38 3.42 19.41
CA LYS A 221 -9.52 4.34 19.38
C LYS A 221 -10.52 4.05 20.51
N ASP A 222 -10.79 2.79 20.79
CA ASP A 222 -11.68 2.36 21.87
C ASP A 222 -11.02 2.47 23.26
N GLY A 223 -9.71 2.70 23.29
CA GLY A 223 -8.95 2.83 24.53
C GLY A 223 -8.62 1.53 25.22
N GLU A 224 -8.66 0.42 24.49
CA GLU A 224 -8.25 -0.91 25.00
C GLU A 224 -6.73 -0.98 25.18
N VAL A 225 -5.97 -0.25 24.35
CA VAL A 225 -4.52 -0.16 24.43
C VAL A 225 -4.05 1.30 24.50
N ASP A 226 -2.87 1.52 25.09
CA ASP A 226 -2.27 2.84 25.26
C ASP A 226 -1.15 3.10 24.25
N LEU A 227 -0.48 2.04 23.78
CA LEU A 227 0.53 2.06 22.74
C LEU A 227 0.16 1.09 21.60
N VAL A 228 0.37 1.51 20.37
CA VAL A 228 0.21 0.67 19.19
C VAL A 228 1.40 0.84 18.24
N ALA A 229 1.94 -0.28 17.75
CA ALA A 229 2.84 -0.31 16.62
C ALA A 229 2.01 -0.58 15.36
N ALA A 230 1.84 0.43 14.50
CA ALA A 230 1.00 0.30 13.31
C ALA A 230 1.44 1.25 12.18
N TRP A 231 0.77 1.19 11.05
CA TRP A 231 1.07 2.03 9.90
C TRP A 231 0.66 3.49 10.15
N ASN A 232 1.60 4.40 9.93
CA ASN A 232 1.47 5.83 10.27
C ASN A 232 0.18 6.47 9.75
N GLY A 233 -0.16 6.31 8.47
CA GLY A 233 -1.35 6.94 7.90
C GLY A 233 -2.66 6.51 8.56
N ARG A 234 -2.71 5.31 9.13
CA ARG A 234 -3.88 4.81 9.88
C ARG A 234 -3.94 5.40 11.28
N ILE A 235 -2.80 5.51 11.96
CA ILE A 235 -2.75 6.12 13.30
C ILE A 235 -3.05 7.61 13.20
N GLN A 236 -2.44 8.30 12.24
CA GLN A 236 -2.61 9.74 12.03
C GLN A 236 -4.04 10.12 11.66
N ALA A 237 -4.80 9.23 11.01
CA ALA A 237 -6.22 9.47 10.77
C ALA A 237 -7.02 9.60 12.08
N LEU A 238 -6.52 9.08 13.21
CA LEU A 238 -7.13 9.21 14.53
C LEU A 238 -6.72 10.48 15.29
N GLU A 239 -5.72 11.23 14.81
CA GLU A 239 -5.27 12.46 15.50
C GLU A 239 -6.35 13.55 15.50
N THR A 240 -7.21 13.55 14.49
CA THR A 240 -8.35 14.46 14.36
C THR A 240 -9.68 13.82 14.76
N ASP A 241 -9.68 12.52 15.05
CA ASP A 241 -10.89 11.78 15.47
C ASP A 241 -11.03 11.91 17.00
N THR A 242 -11.99 12.74 17.43
CA THR A 242 -12.27 12.99 18.85
C THR A 242 -13.39 12.13 19.41
N ASP A 243 -14.06 11.32 18.57
CA ASP A 243 -15.26 10.58 18.95
C ASP A 243 -14.95 9.24 19.65
N GLY A 244 -13.67 8.82 19.64
CA GLY A 244 -13.23 7.58 20.27
C GLY A 244 -13.13 7.67 21.80
N LYS A 245 -13.54 6.61 22.50
CA LYS A 245 -13.40 6.48 23.98
C LYS A 245 -11.93 6.58 24.42
N GLY A 246 -11.00 6.24 23.54
CA GLY A 246 -9.56 6.34 23.73
C GLY A 246 -9.06 7.76 23.93
N GLY A 247 -9.79 8.77 23.46
CA GLY A 247 -9.35 10.17 23.41
C GLY A 247 -8.36 10.39 22.26
N LYS A 248 -7.68 11.53 22.27
CA LYS A 248 -6.74 11.91 21.22
C LYS A 248 -5.59 10.90 21.10
N VAL A 249 -5.35 10.41 19.90
CA VAL A 249 -4.20 9.57 19.53
C VAL A 249 -3.13 10.47 18.93
N LYS A 250 -1.88 10.20 19.22
CA LYS A 250 -0.70 10.88 18.65
C LYS A 250 0.22 9.89 17.97
N THR A 251 1.07 10.36 17.08
CA THR A 251 2.05 9.56 16.32
C THR A 251 3.43 10.16 16.45
N THR A 252 4.45 9.33 16.61
CA THR A 252 5.86 9.73 16.45
C THR A 252 6.55 8.88 15.40
N PHE A 253 7.48 9.49 14.68
CA PHE A 253 8.35 8.82 13.71
C PHE A 253 9.70 8.39 14.32
N ASN A 254 9.89 8.54 15.64
CA ASN A 254 11.13 8.14 16.30
C ASN A 254 11.35 6.63 16.13
N GLN A 255 12.49 6.28 15.52
CA GLN A 255 12.87 4.90 15.17
C GLN A 255 11.89 4.19 14.22
N GLN A 256 11.19 4.94 13.36
CA GLN A 256 10.24 4.39 12.40
C GLN A 256 10.87 3.36 11.45
N ILE A 257 10.09 2.38 11.03
CA ILE A 257 10.48 1.43 10.01
C ILE A 257 9.85 1.85 8.70
N LEU A 258 10.65 2.36 7.76
CA LEU A 258 10.19 2.79 6.45
C LEU A 258 9.99 1.57 5.54
N VAL A 259 8.85 1.52 4.91
CA VAL A 259 8.41 0.46 4.00
C VAL A 259 7.69 1.06 2.79
N SER A 260 7.51 0.27 1.74
CA SER A 260 6.86 0.71 0.51
C SER A 260 5.85 -0.31 0.02
N ASP A 261 4.78 0.18 -0.61
CA ASP A 261 3.93 -0.64 -1.46
C ASP A 261 4.32 -0.45 -2.92
N HIS A 262 4.06 -1.47 -3.71
CA HIS A 262 4.51 -1.54 -5.10
C HIS A 262 3.35 -1.85 -6.04
N TRP A 263 3.36 -1.23 -7.20
CA TRP A 263 2.61 -1.69 -8.34
C TRP A 263 3.30 -2.90 -8.96
N MET A 264 2.52 -3.90 -9.36
CA MET A 264 2.99 -5.06 -10.08
C MET A 264 1.91 -5.59 -11.02
N ILE A 265 2.35 -6.22 -12.10
CA ILE A 265 1.48 -6.79 -13.13
C ILE A 265 1.45 -8.31 -12.94
N PRO A 266 0.32 -8.93 -12.59
CA PRO A 266 0.21 -10.39 -12.50
C PRO A 266 0.56 -11.06 -13.84
N LYS A 267 1.28 -12.16 -13.80
CA LYS A 267 1.65 -12.90 -15.01
C LYS A 267 0.40 -13.38 -15.75
N GLY A 268 0.31 -13.07 -17.05
CA GLY A 268 -0.85 -13.35 -17.88
C GLY A 268 -1.93 -12.28 -17.88
N ALA A 269 -1.67 -11.09 -17.28
CA ALA A 269 -2.58 -9.95 -17.31
C ALA A 269 -2.97 -9.57 -18.73
N GLN A 270 -4.28 -9.32 -18.95
CA GLN A 270 -4.84 -9.16 -20.31
C GLN A 270 -4.52 -7.77 -20.91
N ASN A 271 -4.37 -6.74 -20.07
CA ASN A 271 -4.11 -5.36 -20.50
C ASN A 271 -2.73 -4.87 -20.00
N ARG A 272 -1.68 -5.73 -20.15
CA ARG A 272 -0.31 -5.42 -19.73
C ARG A 272 0.19 -4.08 -20.28
N ASP A 273 -0.13 -3.74 -21.55
CA ASP A 273 0.25 -2.49 -22.17
C ASP A 273 -0.35 -1.25 -21.49
N LEU A 274 -1.62 -1.34 -21.07
CA LEU A 274 -2.27 -0.28 -20.29
C LEU A 274 -1.70 -0.19 -18.87
N ALA A 275 -1.44 -1.34 -18.24
CA ALA A 275 -0.85 -1.36 -16.90
C ALA A 275 0.54 -0.69 -16.88
N LEU A 276 1.38 -0.94 -17.89
CA LEU A 276 2.68 -0.29 -18.02
C LEU A 276 2.56 1.23 -18.16
N LYS A 277 1.66 1.71 -19.03
CA LYS A 277 1.40 3.16 -19.19
C LYS A 277 0.85 3.78 -17.91
N ALA A 278 -0.04 3.08 -17.21
CA ALA A 278 -0.58 3.55 -15.94
C ALA A 278 0.52 3.68 -14.86
N ILE A 279 1.41 2.69 -14.74
CA ILE A 279 2.55 2.76 -13.81
C ILE A 279 3.44 3.97 -14.15
N GLU A 280 3.77 4.18 -15.42
CA GLU A 280 4.60 5.32 -15.84
C GLU A 280 3.97 6.67 -15.45
N ILE A 281 2.66 6.84 -15.70
CA ILE A 281 1.93 8.06 -15.34
C ILE A 281 1.93 8.25 -13.82
N MET A 282 1.57 7.22 -13.07
CA MET A 282 1.48 7.27 -11.60
C MET A 282 2.85 7.45 -10.91
N SER A 283 3.95 7.14 -11.61
CA SER A 283 5.32 7.28 -11.09
C SER A 283 5.94 8.63 -11.37
N ARG A 284 5.34 9.48 -12.23
CA ARG A 284 5.84 10.85 -12.47
C ARG A 284 5.84 11.65 -11.17
N PRO A 285 6.87 12.46 -10.89
CA PRO A 285 6.99 13.19 -9.63
C PRO A 285 5.73 13.94 -9.20
N GLU A 286 5.15 14.72 -10.13
CA GLU A 286 3.97 15.55 -9.90
C GLU A 286 2.69 14.74 -9.69
N VAL A 287 2.59 13.55 -10.30
CA VAL A 287 1.44 12.65 -10.13
C VAL A 287 1.62 11.83 -8.86
N ASN A 288 2.80 11.24 -8.65
CA ASN A 288 3.10 10.41 -7.47
C ASN A 288 2.94 11.20 -6.17
N ALA A 289 3.39 12.46 -6.16
CA ALA A 289 3.30 13.34 -4.99
C ALA A 289 1.85 13.60 -4.52
N ARG A 290 0.86 13.51 -5.42
CA ARG A 290 -0.54 13.80 -5.09
C ARG A 290 -1.15 12.90 -4.02
N ILE A 291 -0.59 11.71 -3.80
CA ILE A 291 -1.09 10.80 -2.75
C ILE A 291 -1.06 11.47 -1.36
N ALA A 292 -0.05 12.28 -1.08
CA ALA A 292 0.10 13.01 0.17
C ALA A 292 -1.00 14.05 0.43
N LEU A 293 -1.78 14.43 -0.59
CA LEU A 293 -2.91 15.35 -0.43
C LEU A 293 -4.11 14.69 0.25
N TYR A 294 -4.24 13.37 0.10
CA TYR A 294 -5.44 12.62 0.47
C TYR A 294 -5.23 11.65 1.63
N ILE A 295 -3.99 11.21 1.86
CA ILE A 295 -3.61 10.34 2.98
C ILE A 295 -2.17 10.63 3.39
N ASN A 296 -1.83 10.45 4.66
CA ASN A 296 -0.47 10.69 5.18
C ASN A 296 0.52 9.57 4.81
N TYR A 297 0.52 9.18 3.55
CA TYR A 297 1.55 8.38 2.92
C TYR A 297 2.35 9.25 1.96
N ALA A 298 3.60 8.92 1.80
CA ALA A 298 4.54 9.74 1.07
C ALA A 298 4.78 9.23 -0.36
N PRO A 299 5.19 10.09 -1.29
CA PRO A 299 5.59 9.65 -2.61
C PRO A 299 6.81 8.73 -2.54
N SER A 300 6.83 7.71 -3.39
CA SER A 300 8.03 6.89 -3.62
C SER A 300 9.06 7.60 -4.50
N ASN A 301 8.61 8.48 -5.39
CA ASN A 301 9.48 9.30 -6.22
C ASN A 301 10.00 10.48 -5.39
N SER A 302 11.31 10.50 -5.11
CA SER A 302 11.94 11.53 -4.27
C SER A 302 11.80 12.94 -4.83
N LYS A 303 11.75 13.11 -6.16
CA LYS A 303 11.49 14.42 -6.82
C LYS A 303 10.08 14.94 -6.56
N GLY A 304 9.16 14.10 -6.05
CA GLY A 304 7.81 14.51 -5.65
C GLY A 304 7.79 15.62 -4.58
N TYR A 305 8.88 15.78 -3.83
CA TYR A 305 9.01 16.88 -2.87
C TYR A 305 9.40 18.23 -3.53
N ASP A 306 9.96 18.21 -4.74
CA ASP A 306 10.51 19.38 -5.40
C ASP A 306 9.52 20.03 -6.40
N VAL A 307 8.41 19.35 -6.69
CA VAL A 307 7.44 19.78 -7.73
C VAL A 307 6.33 20.69 -7.21
N GLY A 308 6.36 21.10 -5.94
CA GLY A 308 5.40 22.04 -5.35
C GLY A 308 3.97 21.52 -5.18
N VAL A 309 3.74 20.22 -5.32
CA VAL A 309 2.41 19.59 -5.15
C VAL A 309 2.04 19.39 -3.68
N ILE A 310 3.03 19.10 -2.84
CA ILE A 310 2.82 18.81 -1.41
C ILE A 310 2.90 20.13 -0.62
N PRO A 311 1.82 20.57 0.03
CA PRO A 311 1.86 21.75 0.90
C PRO A 311 2.84 21.58 2.06
N ALA A 312 3.50 22.66 2.47
CA ALA A 312 4.52 22.63 3.52
C ALA A 312 3.99 22.13 4.86
N ASP A 313 2.75 22.42 5.19
CA ASP A 313 2.07 21.96 6.42
C ASP A 313 1.82 20.44 6.45
N LYS A 314 1.86 19.78 5.31
CA LYS A 314 1.76 18.31 5.20
C LYS A 314 3.08 17.59 5.50
N LEU A 315 4.22 18.24 5.26
CA LEU A 315 5.54 17.60 5.38
C LEU A 315 5.81 16.94 6.74
N PRO A 316 5.44 17.54 7.89
CA PRO A 316 5.65 16.90 9.19
C PRO A 316 4.90 15.57 9.36
N GLY A 317 3.80 15.37 8.62
CA GLY A 317 3.00 14.15 8.65
C GLY A 317 3.49 13.04 7.70
N LEU A 318 4.50 13.28 6.87
CA LEU A 318 4.98 12.32 5.88
C LEU A 318 6.22 11.56 6.38
N PRO A 319 6.24 10.21 6.31
CA PRO A 319 7.28 9.41 6.93
C PRO A 319 8.68 9.60 6.31
N ASN A 320 8.78 9.84 5.00
CA ASN A 320 10.04 10.05 4.31
C ASN A 320 10.29 11.52 3.93
N SER A 321 9.60 12.47 4.56
CA SER A 321 9.97 13.88 4.42
C SER A 321 11.43 14.11 4.84
N PRO A 322 12.11 15.19 4.39
CA PRO A 322 13.54 15.41 4.67
C PRO A 322 13.91 15.35 6.14
N GLU A 323 12.99 15.70 7.04
CA GLU A 323 13.21 15.64 8.49
C GLU A 323 12.87 14.27 9.08
N ASN A 324 11.80 13.62 8.65
CA ASN A 324 11.36 12.38 9.26
C ASN A 324 12.16 11.17 8.78
N VAL A 325 12.67 11.17 7.54
CA VAL A 325 13.51 10.07 7.04
C VAL A 325 14.75 9.83 7.90
N LYS A 326 15.27 10.87 8.56
CA LYS A 326 16.43 10.81 9.46
C LYS A 326 16.14 10.10 10.77
N LYS A 327 14.87 9.91 11.13
CA LYS A 327 14.42 9.33 12.41
C LYS A 327 14.25 7.82 12.37
N GLY A 328 14.44 7.19 11.22
CA GLY A 328 14.21 5.77 11.04
C GLY A 328 15.14 5.15 10.02
N PHE A 329 14.77 3.97 9.57
CA PHE A 329 15.53 3.21 8.57
C PHE A 329 14.59 2.54 7.57
N VAL A 330 15.12 2.19 6.41
CA VAL A 330 14.39 1.39 5.41
C VAL A 330 14.56 -0.08 5.73
N GLN A 331 13.45 -0.84 5.75
CA GLN A 331 13.47 -2.28 5.98
C GLN A 331 14.27 -3.00 4.89
N ASP A 332 15.10 -3.96 5.28
CA ASP A 332 15.80 -4.84 4.33
C ASP A 332 14.83 -5.91 3.79
N VAL A 333 14.30 -5.61 2.61
CA VAL A 333 13.36 -6.49 1.92
C VAL A 333 13.99 -7.82 1.51
N ASP A 334 15.27 -7.81 1.10
CA ASP A 334 15.96 -9.01 0.61
C ASP A 334 16.20 -9.99 1.76
N TRP A 335 16.54 -9.48 2.96
CA TRP A 335 16.63 -10.32 4.14
C TRP A 335 15.29 -11.02 4.42
N TRP A 336 14.18 -10.28 4.37
CA TRP A 336 12.84 -10.83 4.62
C TRP A 336 12.42 -11.83 3.55
N VAL A 337 12.70 -11.60 2.26
CA VAL A 337 12.40 -12.56 1.17
C VAL A 337 13.07 -13.91 1.40
N ASN A 338 14.25 -13.91 2.01
CA ASN A 338 15.01 -15.15 2.26
C ASN A 338 14.66 -15.83 3.59
N ASN A 339 14.08 -15.12 4.56
CA ASN A 339 13.90 -15.63 5.91
C ASN A 339 12.45 -15.69 6.39
N ALA A 340 11.49 -15.03 5.72
CA ALA A 340 10.14 -14.83 6.24
C ALA A 340 9.42 -16.14 6.58
N ASP A 341 9.50 -17.17 5.75
CA ASP A 341 8.78 -18.44 5.99
C ASP A 341 9.22 -19.11 7.30
N ALA A 342 10.53 -19.09 7.58
CA ALA A 342 11.08 -19.63 8.82
C ALA A 342 10.65 -18.75 10.02
N MET A 343 10.69 -17.43 9.84
CA MET A 343 10.32 -16.47 10.89
C MET A 343 8.83 -16.53 11.22
N VAL A 344 7.95 -16.68 10.22
CA VAL A 344 6.50 -16.83 10.43
C VAL A 344 6.21 -18.08 11.24
N LYS A 345 6.75 -19.23 10.84
CA LYS A 345 6.57 -20.50 11.59
C LYS A 345 7.04 -20.36 13.04
N ARG A 346 8.19 -19.73 13.25
CA ARG A 346 8.74 -19.51 14.59
C ARG A 346 7.88 -18.53 15.41
N PHE A 347 7.37 -17.47 14.78
CA PHE A 347 6.52 -16.50 15.44
C PHE A 347 5.16 -17.08 15.82
N ASP A 348 4.57 -17.94 14.98
CA ASP A 348 3.34 -18.65 15.31
C ASP A 348 3.54 -19.56 16.52
N ALA A 349 4.65 -20.30 16.56
CA ALA A 349 5.02 -21.12 17.73
C ALA A 349 5.27 -20.27 18.99
N PHE A 350 5.88 -19.09 18.85
CA PHE A 350 6.07 -18.13 19.93
C PHE A 350 4.74 -17.65 20.52
N LEU A 351 3.75 -17.35 19.67
CA LEU A 351 2.43 -16.88 20.12
C LEU A 351 1.61 -17.97 20.84
N GLN A 352 1.85 -19.25 20.54
CA GLN A 352 1.14 -20.39 21.14
C GLN A 352 1.65 -20.78 22.54
N LYS A 353 2.89 -20.45 22.88
CA LYS A 353 3.46 -20.63 24.23
C LYS A 353 2.84 -19.66 25.24
#